data_f1406715f7190833466aa33d67797e0a
#
_entry.id   f1406715f7190833466aa33d67797e0a
#
_cell.length_a   1.000
_cell.length_b   1.000
_cell.length_c   1.000
_cell.angle_alpha   90.00
_cell.angle_beta   90.00
_cell.angle_gamma   90.00
#
_symmetry.space_group_name_H-M   'P 1'
#
loop_
_entity.id
_entity.type
_entity.pdbx_description
1 polymer ?
#
loop_
_entity_poly.entity_id
_entity_poly.type
_entity_poly.pdbx_seq_one_letter_code
_entity_poly.pdbx_strand_id
1 'polypeptide(L)'
;HFKLNNVGFHLGSEAVTMDFDGVITREQLRMIEYRANEAVARNLPVKITWPSKEELMEIPYRSKKEIDGPIRIVEIPGYDICACCAPHVHNTGEIGMIRLIGMEKYKGGVRIQMLCGFRALADALEKERNVYDISAQLSAKPYEVAAAVEKLKAESLALKQEMNGLKMDILQEKIALLPEDSQNVCYFDKHMDKSNLRYAFNLLAEKCSGLCGCFDGDDEKGYRYVL
;
A
#
# COMPACT_ATOMS: atom_id res chain seq x y z
N HIS A 1 14.93 -12.11 18.64
CA HIS A 1 15.80 -11.28 17.78
C HIS A 1 15.45 -9.79 17.93
N PHE A 2 14.18 -9.43 17.84
CA PHE A 2 13.72 -8.04 17.97
C PHE A 2 13.22 -7.65 19.36
N LYS A 3 13.22 -8.59 20.32
CA LYS A 3 12.73 -8.41 21.70
C LYS A 3 11.30 -7.85 21.77
N LEU A 4 10.45 -8.24 20.83
CA LEU A 4 9.02 -7.88 20.80
C LEU A 4 8.20 -9.01 21.41
N ASN A 5 7.16 -8.64 22.17
CA ASN A 5 6.21 -9.60 22.71
C ASN A 5 5.02 -9.76 21.76
N ASN A 6 4.59 -11.01 21.55
CA ASN A 6 3.33 -11.28 20.85
C ASN A 6 2.16 -11.00 21.83
N VAL A 7 1.37 -9.97 21.53
CA VAL A 7 0.23 -9.53 22.37
C VAL A 7 -1.12 -9.95 21.81
N GLY A 8 -1.16 -10.50 20.59
CA GLY A 8 -2.39 -10.98 19.97
C GLY A 8 -2.11 -12.02 18.88
N PHE A 9 -3.07 -12.92 18.70
CA PHE A 9 -3.06 -13.93 17.64
C PHE A 9 -4.50 -14.26 17.27
N HIS A 10 -4.81 -14.22 15.96
CA HIS A 10 -6.14 -14.54 15.48
C HIS A 10 -6.06 -15.37 14.19
N LEU A 11 -6.82 -16.46 14.15
CA LEU A 11 -7.00 -17.31 12.98
C LEU A 11 -8.20 -16.80 12.19
N GLY A 12 -7.95 -15.92 11.22
CA GLY A 12 -8.98 -15.44 10.31
C GLY A 12 -9.21 -16.37 9.12
N SER A 13 -10.37 -16.24 8.49
CA SER A 13 -10.71 -16.98 7.27
C SER A 13 -9.80 -16.60 6.10
N GLU A 14 -9.41 -15.34 5.98
CA GLU A 14 -8.55 -14.83 4.90
C GLU A 14 -7.06 -14.90 5.25
N ALA A 15 -6.68 -14.46 6.43
CA ALA A 15 -5.31 -14.48 6.90
C ALA A 15 -5.21 -14.72 8.40
N VAL A 16 -4.08 -15.22 8.84
CA VAL A 16 -3.71 -15.24 10.26
C VAL A 16 -3.11 -13.88 10.61
N THR A 17 -3.52 -13.31 11.74
CA THR A 17 -2.94 -12.07 12.25
C THR A 17 -2.16 -12.31 13.54
N MET A 18 -1.03 -11.61 13.65
CA MET A 18 -0.18 -11.60 14.84
C MET A 18 0.09 -10.16 15.25
N ASP A 19 -0.16 -9.84 16.51
CA ASP A 19 0.05 -8.51 17.07
C ASP A 19 1.29 -8.50 17.97
N PHE A 20 2.14 -7.50 17.81
CA PHE A 20 3.35 -7.31 18.59
C PHE A 20 3.37 -5.91 19.22
N ASP A 21 4.02 -5.76 20.39
CA ASP A 21 4.08 -4.55 21.19
C ASP A 21 5.12 -3.52 20.72
N GLY A 22 5.74 -3.73 19.59
CA GLY A 22 6.72 -2.81 19.02
C GLY A 22 6.63 -2.70 17.51
N VAL A 23 7.45 -1.83 16.94
CA VAL A 23 7.45 -1.49 15.52
C VAL A 23 8.62 -2.19 14.82
N ILE A 24 8.36 -2.66 13.61
CA ILE A 24 9.39 -3.21 12.71
C ILE A 24 9.32 -2.50 11.35
N THR A 25 10.43 -2.52 10.61
CA THR A 25 10.48 -2.01 9.23
C THR A 25 10.05 -3.08 8.22
N ARG A 26 9.85 -2.67 6.97
CA ARG A 26 9.55 -3.62 5.89
C ARG A 26 10.71 -4.56 5.60
N GLU A 27 11.94 -4.09 5.73
CA GLU A 27 13.16 -4.90 5.59
C GLU A 27 13.25 -5.96 6.68
N GLN A 28 12.95 -5.58 7.93
CA GLN A 28 12.88 -6.51 9.05
C GLN A 28 11.78 -7.55 8.85
N LEU A 29 10.60 -7.15 8.33
CA LEU A 29 9.52 -8.08 8.00
C LEU A 29 9.95 -9.11 6.95
N ARG A 30 10.65 -8.69 5.90
CA ARG A 30 11.19 -9.59 4.87
C ARG A 30 12.23 -10.55 5.46
N MET A 31 13.08 -10.07 6.35
CA MET A 31 14.07 -10.92 7.03
C MET A 31 13.38 -11.97 7.92
N ILE A 32 12.30 -11.59 8.62
CA ILE A 32 11.50 -12.53 9.43
C ILE A 32 10.86 -13.58 8.52
N GLU A 33 10.25 -13.19 7.41
CA GLU A 33 9.67 -14.11 6.42
C GLU A 33 10.71 -15.08 5.89
N TYR A 34 11.90 -14.58 5.53
CA TYR A 34 13.00 -15.42 5.05
C TYR A 34 13.44 -16.44 6.11
N ARG A 35 13.66 -15.99 7.36
CA ARG A 35 14.08 -16.86 8.47
C ARG A 35 13.04 -17.91 8.83
N ALA A 36 11.76 -17.56 8.76
CA ALA A 36 10.67 -18.52 8.97
C ALA A 36 10.69 -19.61 7.89
N ASN A 37 10.86 -19.24 6.61
CA ASN A 37 10.97 -20.21 5.52
C ASN A 37 12.26 -21.03 5.56
N GLU A 38 13.35 -20.48 6.11
CA GLU A 38 14.57 -21.24 6.37
C GLU A 38 14.32 -22.38 7.37
N ALA A 39 13.55 -22.11 8.45
CA ALA A 39 13.14 -23.13 9.40
C ALA A 39 12.25 -24.21 8.77
N VAL A 40 11.33 -23.82 7.88
CA VAL A 40 10.50 -24.74 7.10
C VAL A 40 11.37 -25.62 6.20
N ALA A 41 12.30 -25.02 5.44
CA ALA A 41 13.18 -25.76 4.53
C ALA A 41 14.12 -26.74 5.24
N ARG A 42 14.50 -26.44 6.48
CA ARG A 42 15.32 -27.35 7.33
C ARG A 42 14.53 -28.56 7.83
N ASN A 43 13.22 -28.56 7.72
CA ASN A 43 12.33 -29.64 8.16
C ASN A 43 12.63 -30.11 9.60
N LEU A 44 12.70 -29.15 10.53
CA LEU A 44 13.06 -29.39 11.92
C LEU A 44 11.92 -30.13 12.66
N PRO A 45 12.22 -31.06 13.57
CA PRO A 45 11.22 -31.71 14.40
C PRO A 45 10.59 -30.69 15.37
N VAL A 46 9.28 -30.77 15.53
CA VAL A 46 8.53 -30.02 16.55
C VAL A 46 8.37 -30.93 17.77
N LYS A 47 9.15 -30.67 18.79
CA LYS A 47 9.15 -31.48 20.01
C LYS A 47 8.04 -31.01 20.95
N ILE A 48 7.27 -31.96 21.47
CA ILE A 48 6.19 -31.70 22.41
C ILE A 48 6.49 -32.50 23.69
N THR A 49 6.58 -31.81 24.83
CA THR A 49 6.90 -32.40 26.13
C THR A 49 5.96 -31.87 27.21
N TRP A 50 5.83 -32.61 28.30
CA TRP A 50 5.13 -32.22 29.52
C TRP A 50 6.12 -32.36 30.70
N PRO A 51 7.03 -31.36 30.88
CA PRO A 51 8.04 -31.41 31.92
C PRO A 51 7.42 -31.36 33.32
N SER A 52 8.12 -31.90 34.32
CA SER A 52 7.81 -31.71 35.73
C SER A 52 7.96 -30.23 36.15
N LYS A 53 7.48 -29.86 37.35
CA LYS A 53 7.66 -28.50 37.86
C LYS A 53 9.13 -28.11 38.04
N GLU A 54 9.96 -29.09 38.43
CA GLU A 54 11.40 -28.92 38.61
C GLU A 54 12.09 -28.65 37.26
N GLU A 55 11.80 -29.46 36.24
CA GLU A 55 12.33 -29.30 34.89
C GLU A 55 11.91 -27.98 34.24
N LEU A 56 10.68 -27.50 34.49
CA LEU A 56 10.18 -26.23 33.97
C LEU A 56 10.97 -25.01 34.45
N MET A 57 11.59 -25.08 35.65
CA MET A 57 12.43 -24.00 36.18
C MET A 57 13.73 -23.83 35.37
N GLU A 58 14.18 -24.87 34.69
CA GLU A 58 15.41 -24.85 33.88
C GLU A 58 15.16 -24.55 32.40
N ILE A 59 13.88 -24.64 31.93
CA ILE A 59 13.52 -24.42 30.53
C ILE A 59 13.19 -22.95 30.30
N PRO A 60 13.91 -22.20 29.44
CA PRO A 60 13.60 -20.79 29.11
C PRO A 60 12.47 -20.70 28.10
N TYR A 61 11.24 -21.07 28.51
CA TYR A 61 10.09 -21.02 27.62
C TYR A 61 9.31 -19.70 27.72
N ARG A 62 8.63 -19.34 26.63
CA ARG A 62 7.67 -18.23 26.62
C ARG A 62 6.26 -18.73 27.01
N SER A 63 5.57 -17.94 27.82
CA SER A 63 4.14 -18.15 28.08
C SER A 63 3.38 -16.82 27.98
N LYS A 64 2.16 -16.86 27.46
CA LYS A 64 1.26 -15.71 27.40
C LYS A 64 0.42 -15.52 28.66
N LYS A 65 0.29 -16.55 29.48
CA LYS A 65 -0.53 -16.59 30.68
C LYS A 65 0.15 -17.46 31.74
N GLU A 66 -0.12 -17.18 32.98
CA GLU A 66 0.12 -18.13 34.05
C GLU A 66 -0.81 -19.33 33.83
N ILE A 67 -0.26 -20.54 33.89
CA ILE A 67 -0.98 -21.78 33.62
C ILE A 67 -1.00 -22.59 34.91
N ASP A 68 -2.16 -22.84 35.44
CA ASP A 68 -2.37 -23.77 36.54
C ASP A 68 -2.46 -25.20 35.99
N GLY A 69 -1.58 -26.10 36.48
CA GLY A 69 -1.55 -27.50 36.09
C GLY A 69 -0.41 -27.90 35.16
N PRO A 70 -0.50 -29.05 34.48
CA PRO A 70 0.56 -29.53 33.58
C PRO A 70 0.77 -28.59 32.39
N ILE A 71 2.01 -28.14 32.19
CA ILE A 71 2.36 -27.23 31.10
C ILE A 71 2.90 -28.05 29.93
N ARG A 72 2.24 -27.87 28.77
CA ARG A 72 2.68 -28.47 27.51
C ARG A 72 3.69 -27.52 26.85
N ILE A 73 4.93 -27.97 26.71
CA ILE A 73 6.00 -27.25 26.04
C ILE A 73 6.12 -27.72 24.59
N VAL A 74 6.23 -26.74 23.68
CA VAL A 74 6.48 -26.97 22.26
C VAL A 74 7.82 -26.30 21.92
N GLU A 75 8.75 -27.09 21.40
CA GLU A 75 10.09 -26.65 21.02
C GLU A 75 10.31 -26.84 19.52
N ILE A 76 10.78 -25.80 18.86
CA ILE A 76 11.40 -25.85 17.54
C ILE A 76 12.89 -25.60 17.76
N PRO A 77 13.75 -26.63 17.65
CA PRO A 77 15.15 -26.52 18.03
C PRO A 77 15.90 -25.38 17.36
N GLY A 78 16.52 -24.52 18.15
CA GLY A 78 17.25 -23.35 17.68
C GLY A 78 16.40 -22.15 17.26
N TYR A 79 15.07 -22.24 17.37
CA TYR A 79 14.15 -21.16 17.01
C TYR A 79 13.27 -20.69 18.17
N ASP A 80 12.52 -21.58 18.79
CA ASP A 80 11.56 -21.17 19.82
C ASP A 80 11.23 -22.29 20.80
N ILE A 81 10.94 -21.90 22.04
CA ILE A 81 10.38 -22.76 23.09
C ILE A 81 9.22 -22.02 23.72
N CYS A 82 8.02 -22.58 23.65
CA CYS A 82 6.85 -21.92 24.21
C CYS A 82 5.85 -22.90 24.87
N ALA A 83 5.11 -22.40 25.83
CA ALA A 83 3.93 -23.08 26.35
C ALA A 83 2.76 -22.87 25.39
N CYS A 84 2.24 -23.95 24.79
CA CYS A 84 1.15 -23.89 23.83
C CYS A 84 0.30 -25.15 23.82
N CYS A 85 -1.02 -24.98 23.90
CA CYS A 85 -1.99 -26.08 23.87
C CYS A 85 -2.58 -26.34 22.47
N ALA A 86 -2.29 -25.50 21.48
CA ALA A 86 -2.79 -25.66 20.12
C ALA A 86 -2.22 -26.91 19.43
N PRO A 87 -2.87 -27.45 18.39
CA PRO A 87 -2.29 -28.47 17.52
C PRO A 87 -1.05 -27.94 16.80
N HIS A 88 -0.06 -28.81 16.60
CA HIS A 88 1.17 -28.51 15.88
C HIS A 88 1.45 -29.61 14.87
N VAL A 89 2.18 -29.25 13.82
CA VAL A 89 2.77 -30.18 12.87
C VAL A 89 3.88 -30.99 13.55
N HIS A 90 4.28 -32.13 12.99
CA HIS A 90 5.40 -32.93 13.52
C HIS A 90 6.73 -32.37 13.09
N ASN A 91 6.80 -31.79 11.90
CA ASN A 91 8.02 -31.17 11.36
C ASN A 91 7.66 -29.82 10.72
N THR A 92 8.58 -28.87 10.78
CA THR A 92 8.38 -27.53 10.21
C THR A 92 8.13 -27.55 8.70
N GLY A 93 8.66 -28.55 7.96
CA GLY A 93 8.42 -28.72 6.53
C GLY A 93 6.94 -28.92 6.13
N GLU A 94 6.14 -29.48 7.04
CA GLU A 94 4.70 -29.69 6.81
C GLU A 94 3.88 -28.38 6.70
N ILE A 95 4.46 -27.23 7.16
CA ILE A 95 3.84 -25.92 7.09
C ILE A 95 3.77 -25.43 5.64
N GLY A 96 4.76 -25.80 4.82
CA GLY A 96 4.95 -25.27 3.49
C GLY A 96 5.41 -23.81 3.52
N MET A 97 5.23 -23.09 2.41
CA MET A 97 5.67 -21.70 2.29
C MET A 97 4.94 -20.78 3.28
N ILE A 98 5.68 -19.91 3.95
CA ILE A 98 5.15 -18.84 4.80
C ILE A 98 5.30 -17.50 4.07
N ARG A 99 4.21 -16.71 4.01
CA ARG A 99 4.20 -15.35 3.45
C ARG A 99 3.65 -14.36 4.48
N LEU A 100 4.38 -13.28 4.70
CA LEU A 100 3.93 -12.13 5.49
C LEU A 100 3.36 -11.09 4.53
N ILE A 101 2.04 -11.14 4.32
CA ILE A 101 1.35 -10.42 3.25
C ILE A 101 0.97 -8.99 3.59
N GLY A 102 0.93 -8.63 4.87
CA GLY A 102 0.56 -7.30 5.33
C GLY A 102 1.21 -6.94 6.66
N MET A 103 1.38 -5.63 6.85
CA MET A 103 1.86 -5.04 8.10
C MET A 103 1.22 -3.67 8.28
N GLU A 104 0.57 -3.47 9.43
CA GLU A 104 -0.08 -2.21 9.79
C GLU A 104 0.20 -1.81 11.24
N LYS A 105 0.08 -0.51 11.54
CA LYS A 105 0.19 -0.03 12.92
C LYS A 105 -1.04 -0.48 13.72
N TYR A 106 -0.83 -1.04 14.91
CA TYR A 106 -1.90 -1.53 15.75
C TYR A 106 -1.58 -1.36 17.23
N LYS A 107 -2.44 -0.64 17.96
CA LYS A 107 -2.38 -0.44 19.44
C LYS A 107 -0.97 -0.13 19.97
N GLY A 108 -0.27 0.79 19.33
CA GLY A 108 1.09 1.18 19.74
C GLY A 108 2.20 0.26 19.26
N GLY A 109 1.88 -0.83 18.57
CA GLY A 109 2.80 -1.78 17.98
C GLY A 109 2.47 -2.07 16.52
N VAL A 110 2.65 -3.33 16.10
CA VAL A 110 2.44 -3.77 14.73
C VAL A 110 1.54 -5.00 14.68
N ARG A 111 0.63 -5.02 13.72
CA ARG A 111 -0.12 -6.21 13.29
C ARG A 111 0.47 -6.74 11.99
N ILE A 112 0.77 -8.03 11.97
CA ILE A 112 1.29 -8.75 10.81
C ILE A 112 0.25 -9.72 10.32
N GLN A 113 0.00 -9.75 9.01
CA GLN A 113 -0.85 -10.72 8.34
C GLN A 113 -0.01 -11.80 7.69
N MET A 114 -0.39 -13.05 7.86
CA MET A 114 0.37 -14.21 7.43
C MET A 114 -0.51 -15.22 6.70
N LEU A 115 0.06 -15.83 5.67
CA LEU A 115 -0.47 -17.02 5.00
C LEU A 115 0.57 -18.13 5.04
N CYS A 116 0.10 -19.39 5.06
CA CYS A 116 0.96 -20.58 5.03
C CYS A 116 0.47 -21.59 4.00
N GLY A 117 1.39 -22.43 3.51
CA GLY A 117 1.13 -23.54 2.61
C GLY A 117 0.49 -23.11 1.29
N PHE A 118 -0.51 -23.83 0.84
CA PHE A 118 -1.19 -23.55 -0.45
C PHE A 118 -1.88 -22.19 -0.50
N ARG A 119 -2.32 -21.63 0.63
CA ARG A 119 -2.88 -20.27 0.67
C ARG A 119 -1.81 -19.22 0.35
N ALA A 120 -0.60 -19.40 0.85
CA ALA A 120 0.54 -18.54 0.53
C ALA A 120 0.95 -18.68 -0.94
N LEU A 121 0.91 -19.89 -1.51
CA LEU A 121 1.17 -20.16 -2.91
C LEU A 121 0.11 -19.50 -3.81
N ALA A 122 -1.17 -19.67 -3.48
CA ALA A 122 -2.27 -19.06 -4.25
C ALA A 122 -2.17 -17.53 -4.30
N ASP A 123 -1.89 -16.88 -3.16
CA ASP A 123 -1.65 -15.42 -3.10
C ASP A 123 -0.44 -15.00 -3.96
N ALA A 124 0.63 -15.79 -3.96
CA ALA A 124 1.81 -15.50 -4.79
C ALA A 124 1.49 -15.60 -6.28
N LEU A 125 0.81 -16.67 -6.71
CA LEU A 125 0.42 -16.90 -8.11
C LEU A 125 -0.55 -15.81 -8.62
N GLU A 126 -1.49 -15.36 -7.78
CA GLU A 126 -2.39 -14.28 -8.16
C GLU A 126 -1.64 -12.95 -8.35
N LYS A 127 -0.72 -12.62 -7.46
CA LYS A 127 0.13 -11.43 -7.59
C LYS A 127 1.05 -11.50 -8.80
N GLU A 128 1.62 -12.68 -9.07
CA GLU A 128 2.42 -12.93 -10.27
C GLU A 128 1.60 -12.68 -11.55
N ARG A 129 0.39 -13.25 -11.65
CA ARG A 129 -0.50 -13.03 -12.79
C ARG A 129 -0.79 -11.54 -13.00
N ASN A 130 -1.13 -10.80 -11.93
CA ASN A 130 -1.36 -9.36 -12.02
C ASN A 130 -0.12 -8.60 -12.55
N VAL A 131 1.08 -9.00 -12.11
CA VAL A 131 2.33 -8.40 -12.63
C VAL A 131 2.50 -8.67 -14.12
N TYR A 132 2.24 -9.90 -14.59
CA TYR A 132 2.31 -10.22 -16.02
C TYR A 132 1.26 -9.47 -16.85
N ASP A 133 0.05 -9.33 -16.34
CA ASP A 133 -1.02 -8.58 -17.01
C ASP A 133 -0.64 -7.09 -17.17
N ILE A 134 -0.06 -6.47 -16.14
CA ILE A 134 0.45 -5.09 -16.21
C ILE A 134 1.66 -5.01 -17.15
N SER A 135 2.56 -5.98 -17.09
CA SER A 135 3.73 -6.10 -17.96
C SER A 135 3.32 -6.09 -19.45
N ALA A 136 2.29 -6.88 -19.80
CA ALA A 136 1.75 -6.91 -21.15
C ALA A 136 1.16 -5.56 -21.58
N GLN A 137 0.36 -4.90 -20.71
CA GLN A 137 -0.25 -3.59 -21.00
C GLN A 137 0.80 -2.49 -21.20
N LEU A 138 1.89 -2.54 -20.45
CA LEU A 138 2.97 -1.54 -20.53
C LEU A 138 4.06 -1.90 -21.55
N SER A 139 3.99 -3.06 -22.19
CA SER A 139 5.07 -3.60 -23.05
C SER A 139 6.43 -3.58 -22.34
N ALA A 140 6.43 -3.88 -21.04
CA ALA A 140 7.62 -3.88 -20.18
C ALA A 140 7.89 -5.30 -19.65
N LYS A 141 9.11 -5.61 -19.26
CA LYS A 141 9.39 -6.89 -18.59
C LYS A 141 8.82 -6.92 -17.17
N PRO A 142 8.44 -8.09 -16.63
CA PRO A 142 7.83 -8.20 -15.30
C PRO A 142 8.62 -7.50 -14.18
N TYR A 143 9.94 -7.53 -14.23
CA TYR A 143 10.79 -6.87 -13.23
C TYR A 143 10.98 -5.35 -13.45
N GLU A 144 10.51 -4.83 -14.59
CA GLU A 144 10.61 -3.41 -14.99
C GLU A 144 9.26 -2.68 -14.87
N VAL A 145 8.20 -3.37 -14.47
CA VAL A 145 6.82 -2.83 -14.42
C VAL A 145 6.75 -1.56 -13.58
N ALA A 146 7.41 -1.52 -12.42
CA ALA A 146 7.40 -0.33 -11.57
C ALA A 146 8.00 0.90 -12.29
N ALA A 147 9.14 0.73 -12.94
CA ALA A 147 9.79 1.80 -13.72
C ALA A 147 8.93 2.23 -14.92
N ALA A 148 8.28 1.28 -15.59
CA ALA A 148 7.37 1.58 -16.70
C ALA A 148 6.14 2.38 -16.25
N VAL A 149 5.58 2.09 -15.06
CA VAL A 149 4.48 2.88 -14.47
C VAL A 149 4.96 4.30 -14.14
N GLU A 150 6.14 4.46 -13.56
CA GLU A 150 6.71 5.80 -13.27
C GLU A 150 6.90 6.60 -14.55
N LYS A 151 7.44 5.98 -15.61
CA LYS A 151 7.58 6.61 -16.93
C LYS A 151 6.23 7.05 -17.49
N LEU A 152 5.22 6.18 -17.50
CA LEU A 152 3.87 6.49 -17.96
C LEU A 152 3.25 7.65 -17.19
N LYS A 153 3.44 7.69 -15.86
CA LYS A 153 2.97 8.82 -15.03
C LYS A 153 3.66 10.13 -15.39
N ALA A 154 4.96 10.11 -15.63
CA ALA A 154 5.74 11.28 -16.03
C ALA A 154 5.28 11.79 -17.41
N GLU A 155 5.13 10.90 -18.39
CA GLU A 155 4.62 11.23 -19.73
C GLU A 155 3.19 11.81 -19.65
N SER A 156 2.31 11.20 -18.87
CA SER A 156 0.95 11.73 -18.67
C SER A 156 0.94 13.12 -18.04
N LEU A 157 1.85 13.39 -17.10
CA LEU A 157 2.00 14.72 -16.51
C LEU A 157 2.50 15.74 -17.51
N ALA A 158 3.53 15.39 -18.29
CA ALA A 158 4.10 16.26 -19.34
C ALA A 158 3.04 16.62 -20.40
N LEU A 159 2.28 15.63 -20.89
CA LEU A 159 1.20 15.87 -21.84
C LEU A 159 0.10 16.79 -21.27
N LYS A 160 -0.24 16.64 -19.99
CA LYS A 160 -1.22 17.54 -19.33
C LYS A 160 -0.68 18.98 -19.25
N GLN A 161 0.60 19.16 -18.96
CA GLN A 161 1.23 20.48 -18.92
C GLN A 161 1.29 21.12 -20.30
N GLU A 162 1.68 20.36 -21.33
CA GLU A 162 1.71 20.82 -22.71
C GLU A 162 0.30 21.21 -23.18
N MET A 163 -0.71 20.34 -22.96
CA MET A 163 -2.09 20.64 -23.27
C MET A 163 -2.58 21.92 -22.57
N ASN A 164 -2.19 22.11 -21.31
CA ASN A 164 -2.54 23.33 -20.58
C ASN A 164 -1.86 24.57 -21.16
N GLY A 165 -0.58 24.47 -21.54
CA GLY A 165 0.14 25.52 -22.24
C GLY A 165 -0.57 25.94 -23.54
N LEU A 166 -0.87 24.96 -24.41
CA LEU A 166 -1.58 25.22 -25.66
C LEU A 166 -2.96 25.86 -25.44
N LYS A 167 -3.71 25.45 -24.38
CA LYS A 167 -4.97 26.12 -24.03
C LYS A 167 -4.76 27.57 -23.64
N MET A 168 -3.71 27.88 -22.88
CA MET A 168 -3.39 29.25 -22.48
C MET A 168 -3.01 30.10 -23.70
N ASP A 169 -2.21 29.56 -24.62
CA ASP A 169 -1.83 30.26 -25.85
C ASP A 169 -3.06 30.58 -26.72
N ILE A 170 -3.97 29.59 -26.90
CA ILE A 170 -5.22 29.79 -27.62
C ILE A 170 -6.10 30.85 -26.94
N LEU A 171 -6.20 30.87 -25.63
CA LEU A 171 -6.95 31.88 -24.89
C LEU A 171 -6.34 33.25 -25.06
N GLN A 172 -5.03 33.36 -25.03
CA GLN A 172 -4.28 34.60 -25.25
C GLN A 172 -4.58 35.14 -26.67
N GLU A 173 -4.49 34.30 -27.70
CA GLU A 173 -4.79 34.69 -29.08
C GLU A 173 -6.24 35.15 -29.25
N LYS A 174 -7.21 34.40 -28.72
CA LYS A 174 -8.62 34.73 -28.78
C LYS A 174 -8.91 36.08 -28.11
N ILE A 175 -8.36 36.32 -26.92
CA ILE A 175 -8.55 37.57 -26.19
C ILE A 175 -7.80 38.71 -26.87
N ALA A 176 -6.66 38.46 -27.52
CA ALA A 176 -5.93 39.45 -28.29
C ALA A 176 -6.72 39.99 -29.47
N LEU A 177 -7.61 39.20 -30.07
CA LEU A 177 -8.48 39.60 -31.17
C LEU A 177 -9.68 40.50 -30.74
N LEU A 178 -9.93 40.63 -29.44
CA LEU A 178 -10.98 41.53 -28.95
C LEU A 178 -10.56 42.99 -29.16
N PRO A 179 -11.51 43.90 -29.49
CA PRO A 179 -11.22 45.32 -29.69
C PRO A 179 -10.58 45.91 -28.43
N GLU A 180 -9.60 46.81 -28.64
CA GLU A 180 -9.00 47.60 -27.57
C GLU A 180 -10.02 48.64 -27.05
N ASP A 181 -9.94 48.99 -25.76
CA ASP A 181 -10.84 49.93 -25.07
C ASP A 181 -12.32 49.50 -25.01
N SER A 182 -12.58 48.19 -25.00
CA SER A 182 -13.92 47.69 -24.77
C SER A 182 -14.41 48.04 -23.38
N GLN A 183 -15.53 48.78 -23.24
CA GLN A 183 -16.02 49.22 -21.93
C GLN A 183 -16.61 48.11 -21.08
N ASN A 184 -17.31 47.14 -21.67
CA ASN A 184 -17.90 46.00 -20.97
C ASN A 184 -17.76 44.75 -21.81
N VAL A 185 -17.15 43.69 -21.29
CA VAL A 185 -16.88 42.47 -22.03
C VAL A 185 -17.26 41.23 -21.22
N CYS A 186 -18.12 40.40 -21.83
CA CYS A 186 -18.37 39.04 -21.36
C CYS A 186 -17.72 38.05 -22.34
N TYR A 187 -16.70 37.34 -21.87
CA TYR A 187 -16.02 36.33 -22.67
C TYR A 187 -16.51 34.93 -22.27
N PHE A 188 -17.01 34.19 -23.25
CA PHE A 188 -17.51 32.83 -23.07
C PHE A 188 -16.62 31.84 -23.80
N ASP A 189 -16.20 30.78 -23.12
CA ASP A 189 -15.52 29.65 -23.73
C ASP A 189 -15.95 28.34 -23.05
N LYS A 190 -15.54 27.21 -23.61
CA LYS A 190 -15.81 25.88 -23.08
C LYS A 190 -14.50 25.20 -22.75
N HIS A 191 -14.52 24.32 -21.75
CA HIS A 191 -13.36 23.48 -21.38
C HIS A 191 -12.19 24.22 -20.73
N MET A 192 -12.44 25.39 -20.15
CA MET A 192 -11.48 26.01 -19.25
C MET A 192 -11.52 25.32 -17.89
N ASP A 193 -10.36 24.98 -17.34
CA ASP A 193 -10.27 24.64 -15.92
C ASP A 193 -10.24 25.93 -15.07
N LYS A 194 -10.23 25.77 -13.74
CA LYS A 194 -10.22 26.93 -12.82
C LYS A 194 -9.03 27.86 -13.03
N SER A 195 -7.87 27.30 -13.40
CA SER A 195 -6.64 28.05 -13.65
C SER A 195 -6.75 28.85 -14.94
N ASN A 196 -7.19 28.21 -16.00
CA ASN A 196 -7.36 28.83 -17.32
C ASN A 196 -8.46 29.91 -17.34
N LEU A 197 -9.54 29.70 -16.58
CA LEU A 197 -10.57 30.69 -16.42
C LEU A 197 -10.05 31.99 -15.76
N ARG A 198 -9.25 31.83 -14.72
CA ARG A 198 -8.60 32.97 -14.04
C ARG A 198 -7.55 33.66 -14.90
N TYR A 199 -6.78 32.87 -15.66
CA TYR A 199 -5.81 33.41 -16.62
C TYR A 199 -6.48 34.22 -17.72
N ALA A 200 -7.55 33.69 -18.33
CA ALA A 200 -8.35 34.40 -19.34
C ALA A 200 -8.94 35.71 -18.79
N PHE A 201 -9.45 35.66 -17.55
CA PHE A 201 -9.94 36.87 -16.89
C PHE A 201 -8.87 37.95 -16.72
N ASN A 202 -7.66 37.58 -16.28
CA ASN A 202 -6.56 38.53 -16.11
C ASN A 202 -6.18 39.20 -17.44
N LEU A 203 -6.08 38.40 -18.52
CA LEU A 203 -5.82 38.94 -19.86
C LEU A 203 -6.93 39.88 -20.33
N LEU A 204 -8.19 39.54 -20.05
CA LEU A 204 -9.34 40.35 -20.39
C LEU A 204 -9.36 41.65 -19.60
N ALA A 205 -9.06 41.63 -18.33
CA ALA A 205 -9.01 42.79 -17.46
C ALA A 205 -7.95 43.82 -17.85
N GLU A 206 -6.85 43.40 -18.51
CA GLU A 206 -5.84 44.31 -19.05
C GLU A 206 -6.33 45.10 -20.28
N LYS A 207 -7.32 44.57 -21.01
CA LYS A 207 -7.88 45.17 -22.22
C LYS A 207 -9.19 45.92 -22.01
N CYS A 208 -9.85 45.68 -20.88
CA CYS A 208 -11.20 46.21 -20.62
C CYS A 208 -11.09 47.42 -19.69
N SER A 209 -11.72 48.56 -20.10
CA SER A 209 -11.79 49.77 -19.29
C SER A 209 -13.03 49.87 -18.38
N GLY A 210 -13.93 48.88 -18.45
CA GLY A 210 -15.17 48.81 -17.66
C GLY A 210 -15.36 47.48 -16.97
N LEU A 211 -16.55 46.93 -16.96
CA LEU A 211 -16.86 45.64 -16.38
C LEU A 211 -16.47 44.49 -17.31
N CYS A 212 -15.76 43.53 -16.78
CA CYS A 212 -15.41 42.31 -17.52
C CYS A 212 -15.74 41.05 -16.76
N GLY A 213 -16.03 39.98 -17.49
CA GLY A 213 -16.28 38.65 -16.92
C GLY A 213 -15.92 37.55 -17.91
N CYS A 214 -15.33 36.49 -17.35
CA CYS A 214 -15.05 35.24 -18.08
C CYS A 214 -15.96 34.14 -17.59
N PHE A 215 -16.57 33.41 -18.53
CA PHE A 215 -17.55 32.35 -18.28
C PHE A 215 -17.10 31.06 -18.97
N ASP A 216 -17.07 29.97 -18.22
CA ASP A 216 -16.79 28.62 -18.73
C ASP A 216 -17.99 27.72 -18.51
N GLY A 217 -18.54 27.18 -19.56
CA GLY A 217 -19.68 26.30 -19.47
C GLY A 217 -20.61 26.41 -20.68
N ASP A 218 -21.82 25.99 -20.49
CA ASP A 218 -22.92 26.09 -21.50
C ASP A 218 -24.30 26.27 -20.83
N ASP A 219 -25.32 26.56 -21.65
CA ASP A 219 -26.67 26.84 -21.16
C ASP A 219 -27.36 25.63 -20.52
N GLU A 220 -26.89 24.40 -20.78
CA GLU A 220 -27.48 23.18 -20.23
C GLU A 220 -26.94 22.90 -18.83
N LYS A 221 -25.63 23.10 -18.61
CA LYS A 221 -24.91 22.73 -17.37
C LYS A 221 -24.62 23.93 -16.48
N GLY A 222 -24.88 25.14 -16.99
CA GLY A 222 -24.54 26.38 -16.32
C GLY A 222 -23.08 26.78 -16.50
N TYR A 223 -22.72 27.89 -15.88
CA TYR A 223 -21.43 28.55 -16.07
C TYR A 223 -20.65 28.66 -14.76
N ARG A 224 -19.37 28.37 -14.81
CA ARG A 224 -18.36 28.84 -13.82
C ARG A 224 -17.89 30.22 -14.34
N TYR A 225 -17.67 31.17 -13.45
CA TYR A 225 -17.30 32.51 -13.87
C TYR A 225 -16.30 33.17 -12.91
N VAL A 226 -15.65 34.19 -13.45
CA VAL A 226 -14.84 35.18 -12.72
C VAL A 226 -15.24 36.57 -13.24
N LEU A 227 -15.49 37.48 -12.29
CA LEU A 227 -15.85 38.88 -12.55
C LEU A 227 -14.83 39.81 -11.93
#